data_b26c3ec1ab63eae702e11326aa651e9b
#
_entry.id   b26c3ec1ab63eae702e11326aa651e9b
#
_cell.length_a   1.000
_cell.length_b   1.000
_cell.length_c   1.000
_cell.angle_alpha   90.00
_cell.angle_beta   90.00
_cell.angle_gamma   90.00
#
_symmetry.space_group_name_H-M   'P 1'
#
loop_
_entity.id
_entity.type
_entity.pdbx_description
1 polymer ?
#
loop_
_entity_poly.entity_id
_entity_poly.type
_entity_poly.pdbx_seq_one_letter_code
_entity_poly.pdbx_strand_id
1 'polypeptide(L)'
;MKLIRTVAAAAAFAWVAAASGASADVVSNPSNSYDFPYLGTGTGGQQTQYIGQAFTSPISGQLTDFQFTLNSSTVTSLYAAVYEWNGSNPTSLLWKSPTISGTGSEPDGGGVFDFSPTGVNLLQGHTYVAFLSTYGITGNAGLATVGSCFGGGCTGGDPNLGKLVFANVFPDGTTTWGDGRGIYDATFQATISAVPEPSTWAMMLLGFAGVGYMTYRRRKPTALTAS
;
A
#
# COMPACT_ATOMS: atom_id res chain seq x y z
N MET A 1 62.54 -22.38 -36.87
CA MET A 1 61.84 -21.21 -36.28
C MET A 1 60.31 -21.45 -36.31
N LYS A 2 59.72 -21.77 -35.18
CA LYS A 2 58.26 -21.97 -35.08
C LYS A 2 57.68 -20.80 -34.28
N LEU A 3 56.89 -19.99 -34.96
CA LEU A 3 56.07 -18.91 -34.28
C LEU A 3 54.89 -19.57 -33.58
N ILE A 4 54.86 -19.50 -32.26
CA ILE A 4 53.68 -19.82 -31.47
C ILE A 4 52.85 -18.54 -31.35
N ARG A 5 51.69 -18.49 -32.02
CA ARG A 5 50.70 -17.44 -31.84
C ARG A 5 49.80 -17.83 -30.68
N THR A 6 49.99 -17.15 -29.57
CA THR A 6 49.10 -17.28 -28.42
C THR A 6 47.84 -16.47 -28.68
N VAL A 7 46.73 -17.15 -28.95
CA VAL A 7 45.40 -16.53 -29.04
C VAL A 7 44.88 -16.36 -27.62
N ALA A 8 44.87 -15.14 -27.13
CA ALA A 8 44.20 -14.78 -25.88
C ALA A 8 42.69 -14.68 -26.12
N ALA A 9 41.95 -15.71 -25.74
CA ALA A 9 40.49 -15.68 -25.73
C ALA A 9 40.01 -14.74 -24.60
N ALA A 10 39.53 -13.58 -24.96
CA ALA A 10 38.84 -12.70 -24.04
C ALA A 10 37.39 -13.22 -23.86
N ALA A 11 37.16 -13.99 -22.81
CA ALA A 11 35.81 -14.33 -22.36
C ALA A 11 35.15 -13.08 -21.82
N ALA A 12 34.32 -12.45 -22.63
CA ALA A 12 33.40 -11.38 -22.19
C ALA A 12 32.24 -12.03 -21.42
N PHE A 13 32.34 -12.10 -20.10
CA PHE A 13 31.19 -12.40 -19.26
C PHE A 13 30.24 -11.18 -19.32
N ALA A 14 29.26 -11.25 -20.19
CA ALA A 14 28.10 -10.34 -20.16
C ALA A 14 27.23 -10.74 -18.96
N TRP A 15 27.48 -10.14 -17.80
CA TRP A 15 26.54 -10.14 -16.71
C TRP A 15 25.38 -9.22 -17.12
N VAL A 16 24.29 -9.80 -17.58
CA VAL A 16 23.01 -9.13 -17.63
C VAL A 16 22.57 -8.99 -16.17
N ALA A 17 22.84 -7.85 -15.57
CA ALA A 17 22.19 -7.45 -14.35
C ALA A 17 20.71 -7.29 -14.71
N ALA A 18 19.91 -8.30 -14.45
CA ALA A 18 18.47 -8.16 -14.41
C ALA A 18 18.18 -7.16 -13.27
N ALA A 19 18.03 -5.91 -13.62
CA ALA A 19 17.40 -4.95 -12.71
C ALA A 19 15.99 -5.48 -12.46
N SER A 20 15.80 -6.16 -11.34
CA SER A 20 14.47 -6.44 -10.84
C SER A 20 13.82 -5.08 -10.58
N GLY A 21 13.03 -4.61 -11.53
CA GLY A 21 12.23 -3.41 -11.35
C GLY A 21 11.44 -3.58 -10.06
N ALA A 22 11.33 -2.53 -9.25
CA ALA A 22 10.45 -2.54 -8.09
C ALA A 22 9.06 -2.93 -8.60
N SER A 23 8.59 -4.12 -8.22
CA SER A 23 7.24 -4.59 -8.55
C SER A 23 6.30 -3.95 -7.57
N ALA A 24 5.21 -3.39 -8.06
CA ALA A 24 4.08 -3.03 -7.20
C ALA A 24 3.16 -4.25 -7.09
N ASP A 25 2.60 -4.44 -5.90
CA ASP A 25 1.56 -5.42 -5.63
C ASP A 25 0.29 -4.69 -5.19
N VAL A 26 -0.86 -5.24 -5.54
CA VAL A 26 -2.16 -4.62 -5.29
C VAL A 26 -3.05 -5.59 -4.52
N VAL A 27 -3.44 -5.20 -3.31
CA VAL A 27 -4.46 -5.90 -2.53
C VAL A 27 -5.79 -5.19 -2.77
N SER A 28 -6.78 -5.87 -3.34
CA SER A 28 -8.02 -5.21 -3.70
C SER A 28 -9.26 -6.10 -3.58
N ASN A 29 -10.40 -5.46 -3.34
CA ASN A 29 -11.73 -5.97 -3.57
C ASN A 29 -12.50 -5.00 -4.49
N PRO A 30 -12.68 -5.34 -5.76
CA PRO A 30 -13.43 -4.51 -6.70
C PRO A 30 -14.95 -4.66 -6.56
N SER A 31 -15.43 -5.64 -5.80
CA SER A 31 -16.85 -5.93 -5.68
C SER A 31 -17.58 -4.83 -4.90
N ASN A 32 -18.66 -4.31 -5.50
CA ASN A 32 -19.50 -3.28 -4.92
C ASN A 32 -20.98 -3.67 -5.13
N SER A 33 -21.43 -4.67 -4.38
CA SER A 33 -22.78 -5.22 -4.50
C SER A 33 -23.66 -4.94 -3.28
N TYR A 34 -23.11 -4.26 -2.28
CA TYR A 34 -23.77 -3.96 -1.01
C TYR A 34 -23.30 -2.62 -0.42
N ASP A 35 -24.20 -1.96 0.27
CA ASP A 35 -23.91 -0.75 1.05
C ASP A 35 -23.67 -1.11 2.51
N PHE A 36 -22.44 -0.97 2.98
CA PHE A 36 -22.18 -1.13 4.41
C PHE A 36 -22.69 0.12 5.15
N PRO A 37 -23.45 -0.09 6.26
CA PRO A 37 -24.14 1.02 6.91
C PRO A 37 -23.18 2.07 7.49
N TYR A 38 -23.52 3.23 7.22
CA TYR A 38 -23.28 4.61 7.64
C TYR A 38 -22.01 4.91 8.43
N LEU A 39 -21.01 5.41 7.71
CA LEU A 39 -19.94 6.23 8.27
C LEU A 39 -20.51 7.63 8.58
N GLY A 40 -20.33 8.13 9.78
CA GLY A 40 -20.68 9.52 10.11
C GLY A 40 -21.39 9.72 11.44
N THR A 41 -21.93 10.92 11.62
CA THR A 41 -22.69 11.34 12.80
C THR A 41 -24.11 11.64 12.39
N GLY A 42 -25.07 10.86 12.80
CA GLY A 42 -26.49 11.08 12.54
C GLY A 42 -27.35 10.57 13.71
N THR A 43 -28.65 10.72 13.61
CA THR A 43 -29.63 10.22 14.58
C THR A 43 -30.20 8.89 14.13
N GLY A 44 -29.80 7.78 14.77
CA GLY A 44 -30.35 6.44 14.49
C GLY A 44 -29.28 5.34 14.56
N GLY A 45 -29.39 4.47 15.47
CA GLY A 45 -28.51 3.43 16.01
C GLY A 45 -27.61 2.55 15.12
N GLN A 46 -27.22 2.95 13.92
CA GLN A 46 -26.34 2.20 13.02
C GLN A 46 -25.19 3.07 12.46
N GLN A 47 -24.76 4.04 13.20
CA GLN A 47 -23.71 4.95 12.76
C GLN A 47 -22.37 4.48 13.28
N THR A 48 -21.36 4.51 12.44
CA THR A 48 -20.00 4.22 12.81
C THR A 48 -19.10 5.43 12.55
N GLN A 49 -18.19 5.70 13.47
CA GLN A 49 -17.23 6.79 13.32
C GLN A 49 -15.97 6.36 12.57
N TYR A 50 -15.75 5.07 12.45
CA TYR A 50 -14.65 4.45 11.74
C TYR A 50 -15.18 3.31 10.88
N ILE A 51 -14.84 3.28 9.60
CA ILE A 51 -15.04 2.13 8.71
C ILE A 51 -13.74 1.90 7.95
N GLY A 52 -13.26 0.67 7.92
CA GLY A 52 -12.01 0.33 7.26
C GLY A 52 -11.96 -1.08 6.74
N GLN A 53 -10.87 -1.38 6.04
CA GLN A 53 -10.53 -2.69 5.54
C GLN A 53 -9.21 -3.13 6.14
N ALA A 54 -9.21 -4.26 6.82
CA ALA A 54 -7.97 -4.93 7.21
C ALA A 54 -7.39 -5.66 6.00
N PHE A 55 -6.06 -5.71 5.89
CA PHE A 55 -5.36 -6.43 4.83
C PHE A 55 -3.99 -6.89 5.31
N THR A 56 -3.49 -7.97 4.71
CA THR A 56 -2.13 -8.47 4.94
C THR A 56 -1.23 -8.02 3.81
N SER A 57 -0.06 -7.48 4.10
CA SER A 57 0.86 -7.06 3.04
C SER A 57 1.47 -8.29 2.34
N PRO A 58 1.30 -8.46 1.02
CA PRO A 58 1.87 -9.58 0.28
C PRO A 58 3.39 -9.46 0.10
N ILE A 59 3.93 -8.26 0.18
CA ILE A 59 5.35 -7.96 0.03
C ILE A 59 5.83 -6.97 1.09
N SER A 60 7.14 -6.94 1.37
CA SER A 60 7.73 -5.81 2.08
C SER A 60 7.93 -4.65 1.13
N GLY A 61 7.37 -3.47 1.47
CA GLY A 61 7.37 -2.33 0.57
C GLY A 61 6.75 -1.09 1.17
N GLN A 62 6.62 -0.07 0.36
CA GLN A 62 5.96 1.18 0.72
C GLN A 62 4.51 1.17 0.24
N LEU A 63 3.55 1.45 1.12
CA LEU A 63 2.19 1.74 0.74
C LEU A 63 2.18 3.10 0.03
N THR A 64 1.90 3.08 -1.26
CA THR A 64 1.94 4.28 -2.11
C THR A 64 0.56 4.87 -2.35
N ASP A 65 -0.46 4.03 -2.23
CA ASP A 65 -1.82 4.40 -2.53
C ASP A 65 -2.82 3.48 -1.83
N PHE A 66 -3.98 4.02 -1.43
CA PHE A 66 -5.16 3.23 -1.10
C PHE A 66 -6.44 4.02 -1.36
N GLN A 67 -7.49 3.32 -1.69
CA GLN A 67 -8.78 3.92 -2.01
C GLN A 67 -9.96 3.15 -1.43
N PHE A 68 -11.03 3.91 -1.16
CA PHE A 68 -12.34 3.40 -0.79
C PHE A 68 -13.38 3.95 -1.76
N THR A 69 -14.41 3.16 -2.03
CA THR A 69 -15.61 3.63 -2.72
C THR A 69 -16.69 3.98 -1.70
N LEU A 70 -17.21 5.19 -1.76
CA LEU A 70 -18.45 5.58 -1.09
C LEU A 70 -19.57 5.55 -2.12
N ASN A 71 -20.65 4.79 -1.86
CA ASN A 71 -21.79 4.72 -2.77
C ASN A 71 -22.68 5.95 -2.66
N SER A 72 -22.77 6.53 -1.45
CA SER A 72 -23.37 7.84 -1.22
C SER A 72 -22.67 8.54 -0.07
N SER A 73 -22.68 9.87 -0.06
CA SER A 73 -22.10 10.64 1.04
C SER A 73 -22.73 12.02 1.18
N THR A 74 -23.23 12.31 2.36
CA THR A 74 -23.58 13.66 2.82
C THR A 74 -22.68 14.11 3.97
N VAL A 75 -21.64 13.33 4.28
CA VAL A 75 -20.64 13.66 5.30
C VAL A 75 -19.91 14.93 4.89
N THR A 76 -19.88 15.93 5.78
CA THR A 76 -19.22 17.21 5.47
C THR A 76 -17.71 17.10 5.45
N SER A 77 -17.13 16.24 6.30
CA SER A 77 -15.69 16.05 6.39
C SER A 77 -15.33 14.66 6.90
N LEU A 78 -14.24 14.13 6.40
CA LEU A 78 -13.63 12.88 6.86
C LEU A 78 -12.11 12.96 6.77
N TYR A 79 -11.43 12.00 7.37
CA TYR A 79 -10.01 11.73 7.14
C TYR A 79 -9.81 10.23 6.96
N ALA A 80 -8.67 9.89 6.38
CA ALA A 80 -8.20 8.51 6.29
C ALA A 80 -7.00 8.27 7.18
N ALA A 81 -6.78 7.03 7.61
CA ALA A 81 -5.60 6.67 8.36
C ALA A 81 -5.23 5.19 8.12
N VAL A 82 -3.95 4.89 8.35
CA VAL A 82 -3.39 3.54 8.28
C VAL A 82 -2.75 3.21 9.62
N TYR A 83 -3.05 2.02 10.13
CA TYR A 83 -2.51 1.48 11.38
C TYR A 83 -2.01 0.05 11.20
N GLU A 84 -1.13 -0.39 12.07
CA GLU A 84 -0.93 -1.81 12.30
C GLU A 84 -2.20 -2.42 12.92
N TRP A 85 -2.49 -3.68 12.57
CA TRP A 85 -3.68 -4.39 13.02
C TRP A 85 -3.31 -5.69 13.74
N ASN A 86 -3.78 -5.89 14.97
CA ASN A 86 -3.50 -7.11 15.76
C ASN A 86 -4.56 -8.21 15.60
N GLY A 87 -5.47 -8.07 14.65
CA GLY A 87 -6.60 -8.98 14.44
C GLY A 87 -7.91 -8.55 15.14
N SER A 88 -7.84 -7.59 16.05
CA SER A 88 -9.00 -7.10 16.82
C SER A 88 -9.03 -5.59 16.96
N ASN A 89 -7.87 -4.94 17.05
CA ASN A 89 -7.75 -3.50 17.26
C ASN A 89 -6.58 -2.90 16.46
N PRO A 90 -6.68 -1.64 16.04
CA PRO A 90 -5.53 -0.89 15.56
C PRO A 90 -4.56 -0.65 16.71
N THR A 91 -3.27 -0.73 16.42
CA THR A 91 -2.20 -0.56 17.42
C THR A 91 -1.37 0.69 17.19
N SER A 92 -0.50 0.68 16.20
CA SER A 92 0.42 1.78 15.90
C SER A 92 -0.10 2.60 14.71
N LEU A 93 -0.24 3.92 14.89
CA LEU A 93 -0.53 4.82 13.77
C LEU A 93 0.69 4.90 12.85
N LEU A 94 0.49 4.58 11.57
CA LEU A 94 1.52 4.69 10.54
C LEU A 94 1.36 5.95 9.71
N TRP A 95 0.10 6.35 9.45
CA TRP A 95 -0.19 7.55 8.65
C TRP A 95 -1.63 8.03 8.89
N LYS A 96 -1.82 9.34 8.75
CA LYS A 96 -3.13 9.99 8.78
C LYS A 96 -3.17 11.13 7.78
N SER A 97 -4.26 11.22 7.00
CA SER A 97 -4.48 12.33 6.08
C SER A 97 -4.87 13.63 6.82
N PRO A 98 -4.74 14.77 6.17
CA PRO A 98 -5.55 15.94 6.51
C PRO A 98 -7.05 15.61 6.43
N THR A 99 -7.86 16.42 7.07
CA THR A 99 -9.33 16.38 6.89
C THR A 99 -9.68 16.87 5.48
N ILE A 100 -10.51 16.10 4.79
CA ILE A 100 -10.99 16.40 3.43
C ILE A 100 -12.52 16.50 3.43
N SER A 101 -13.11 17.02 2.35
CA SER A 101 -14.56 16.97 2.13
C SER A 101 -15.01 15.51 2.04
N GLY A 102 -16.11 15.19 2.72
CA GLY A 102 -16.72 13.87 2.69
C GLY A 102 -17.69 13.66 1.55
N THR A 103 -17.91 14.66 0.70
CA THR A 103 -18.75 14.54 -0.49
C THR A 103 -17.90 14.19 -1.72
N GLY A 104 -18.29 13.12 -2.42
CA GLY A 104 -17.71 12.75 -3.71
C GLY A 104 -18.25 13.58 -4.86
N SER A 105 -17.83 13.23 -6.07
CA SER A 105 -18.21 13.89 -7.32
C SER A 105 -19.51 13.35 -7.93
N GLU A 106 -20.03 12.26 -7.43
CA GLU A 106 -21.28 11.66 -7.91
C GLU A 106 -22.50 12.47 -7.45
N PRO A 107 -23.67 12.38 -8.16
CA PRO A 107 -24.85 13.18 -7.86
C PRO A 107 -25.39 13.02 -6.45
N ASP A 108 -25.14 11.89 -5.82
CA ASP A 108 -25.52 11.55 -4.43
C ASP A 108 -24.37 11.74 -3.43
N GLY A 109 -23.27 12.39 -3.86
CA GLY A 109 -22.09 12.64 -3.04
C GLY A 109 -21.15 11.44 -2.87
N GLY A 110 -21.40 10.32 -3.57
CA GLY A 110 -20.51 9.14 -3.60
C GLY A 110 -19.27 9.33 -4.47
N GLY A 111 -18.52 8.26 -4.65
CA GLY A 111 -17.34 8.21 -5.52
C GLY A 111 -16.16 7.49 -4.88
N VAL A 112 -15.04 7.48 -5.61
CA VAL A 112 -13.78 6.92 -5.14
C VAL A 112 -13.00 7.98 -4.38
N PHE A 113 -12.60 7.64 -3.16
CA PHE A 113 -11.75 8.44 -2.29
C PHE A 113 -10.37 7.82 -2.26
N ASP A 114 -9.43 8.55 -2.82
CA ASP A 114 -8.08 8.11 -3.08
C ASP A 114 -7.08 8.84 -2.17
N PHE A 115 -6.13 8.10 -1.59
CA PHE A 115 -5.16 8.59 -0.63
C PHE A 115 -3.76 8.08 -0.97
N SER A 116 -2.80 8.99 -1.04
CA SER A 116 -1.39 8.68 -1.30
C SER A 116 -0.56 8.87 -0.03
N PRO A 117 -0.48 7.86 0.86
CA PRO A 117 0.31 7.95 2.08
C PRO A 117 1.80 8.06 1.75
N THR A 118 2.53 8.79 2.59
CA THR A 118 3.98 8.94 2.46
C THR A 118 4.70 8.34 3.66
N GLY A 119 5.80 7.63 3.40
CA GLY A 119 6.64 7.08 4.46
C GLY A 119 6.08 5.86 5.18
N VAL A 120 5.02 5.24 4.68
CA VAL A 120 4.41 4.04 5.26
C VAL A 120 5.10 2.80 4.70
N ASN A 121 5.96 2.20 5.51
CA ASN A 121 6.63 0.95 5.15
C ASN A 121 5.87 -0.23 5.75
N LEU A 122 5.48 -1.16 4.89
CA LEU A 122 4.79 -2.38 5.25
C LEU A 122 5.75 -3.57 5.21
N LEU A 123 5.55 -4.53 6.10
CA LEU A 123 6.31 -5.78 6.15
C LEU A 123 5.45 -6.93 5.59
N GLN A 124 6.05 -7.77 4.77
CA GLN A 124 5.39 -8.96 4.22
C GLN A 124 4.81 -9.84 5.33
N GLY A 125 3.57 -10.27 5.15
CA GLY A 125 2.86 -11.15 6.08
C GLY A 125 2.30 -10.44 7.33
N HIS A 126 2.55 -9.14 7.51
CA HIS A 126 1.95 -8.34 8.59
C HIS A 126 0.60 -7.80 8.18
N THR A 127 -0.28 -7.66 9.15
CA THR A 127 -1.65 -7.17 8.93
C THR A 127 -1.77 -5.71 9.33
N TYR A 128 -2.44 -4.96 8.49
CA TYR A 128 -2.69 -3.53 8.60
C TYR A 128 -4.17 -3.25 8.45
N VAL A 129 -4.60 -2.06 8.84
CA VAL A 129 -5.94 -1.53 8.56
C VAL A 129 -5.82 -0.14 7.99
N ALA A 130 -6.47 0.08 6.85
CA ALA A 130 -6.77 1.41 6.34
C ALA A 130 -8.23 1.71 6.67
N PHE A 131 -8.54 2.94 7.10
CA PHE A 131 -9.91 3.32 7.40
C PHE A 131 -10.22 4.77 7.07
N LEU A 132 -11.50 5.05 6.87
CA LEU A 132 -12.10 6.37 6.85
C LEU A 132 -12.70 6.67 8.23
N SER A 133 -12.61 7.92 8.66
CA SER A 133 -13.16 8.33 9.95
C SER A 133 -13.71 9.75 9.92
N THR A 134 -14.76 9.93 10.69
CA THR A 134 -15.38 11.23 10.99
C THR A 134 -15.13 11.66 12.44
N TYR A 135 -14.47 10.81 13.24
CA TYR A 135 -14.25 11.06 14.66
C TYR A 135 -13.32 12.26 14.92
N GLY A 136 -13.71 13.07 15.91
CA GLY A 136 -12.90 14.21 16.33
C GLY A 136 -12.90 15.41 15.39
N ILE A 137 -13.72 15.40 14.33
CA ILE A 137 -13.88 16.53 13.43
C ILE A 137 -15.00 17.43 13.95
N THR A 138 -14.65 18.63 14.41
CA THR A 138 -15.62 19.60 14.93
C THR A 138 -16.54 20.08 13.82
N GLY A 139 -17.85 20.08 14.08
CA GLY A 139 -18.88 20.54 13.13
C GLY A 139 -19.15 19.55 12.00
N ASN A 140 -18.60 18.33 12.08
CA ASN A 140 -18.92 17.30 11.10
C ASN A 140 -20.39 16.86 11.24
N ALA A 141 -21.04 16.61 10.10
CA ALA A 141 -22.42 16.17 10.01
C ALA A 141 -22.59 15.25 8.79
N GLY A 142 -23.72 14.57 8.73
CA GLY A 142 -24.09 13.73 7.60
C GLY A 142 -23.65 12.27 7.75
N LEU A 143 -23.96 11.48 6.73
CA LEU A 143 -23.71 10.04 6.66
C LEU A 143 -23.15 9.69 5.29
N ALA A 144 -22.36 8.62 5.23
CA ALA A 144 -21.92 8.00 3.98
C ALA A 144 -22.14 6.50 4.05
N THR A 145 -22.41 5.87 2.90
CA THR A 145 -22.39 4.41 2.76
C THR A 145 -21.10 4.00 2.08
N VAL A 146 -20.42 3.03 2.65
CA VAL A 146 -19.18 2.47 2.07
C VAL A 146 -19.58 1.31 1.15
N GLY A 147 -19.14 1.39 -0.10
CA GLY A 147 -19.29 0.31 -1.04
C GLY A 147 -18.62 -0.96 -0.53
N SER A 148 -19.32 -2.08 -0.62
CA SER A 148 -18.85 -3.35 -0.08
C SER A 148 -19.47 -4.53 -0.82
N CYS A 149 -19.02 -5.72 -0.47
CA CYS A 149 -19.68 -6.98 -0.84
C CYS A 149 -19.99 -7.79 0.41
N PHE A 150 -20.86 -8.77 0.25
CA PHE A 150 -21.35 -9.63 1.32
C PHE A 150 -21.22 -11.11 0.93
N GLY A 151 -20.52 -11.90 1.75
CA GLY A 151 -20.41 -13.35 1.59
C GLY A 151 -20.05 -13.79 0.16
N GLY A 152 -20.87 -14.63 -0.44
CA GLY A 152 -20.68 -15.11 -1.83
C GLY A 152 -20.77 -14.04 -2.93
N GLY A 153 -21.17 -12.81 -2.61
CA GLY A 153 -21.10 -11.65 -3.52
C GLY A 153 -19.74 -10.98 -3.60
N CYS A 154 -18.82 -11.38 -2.74
CA CYS A 154 -17.43 -10.91 -2.77
C CYS A 154 -16.64 -11.72 -3.80
N THR A 155 -16.68 -11.31 -5.07
CA THR A 155 -16.00 -11.99 -6.17
C THR A 155 -14.78 -11.20 -6.61
N GLY A 156 -13.66 -11.90 -6.81
CA GLY A 156 -12.41 -11.27 -7.28
C GLY A 156 -11.61 -10.53 -6.21
N GLY A 157 -11.96 -10.71 -4.93
CA GLY A 157 -11.15 -10.19 -3.82
C GLY A 157 -9.80 -10.91 -3.71
N ASP A 158 -8.77 -10.16 -3.35
CA ASP A 158 -7.43 -10.67 -3.10
C ASP A 158 -7.40 -11.56 -1.85
N PRO A 159 -6.68 -12.70 -1.83
CA PRO A 159 -6.55 -13.56 -0.64
C PRO A 159 -5.87 -12.87 0.56
N ASN A 160 -5.18 -11.76 0.33
CA ASN A 160 -4.58 -10.94 1.38
C ASN A 160 -5.54 -9.91 1.99
N LEU A 161 -6.76 -9.80 1.46
CA LEU A 161 -7.81 -9.05 2.16
C LEU A 161 -8.15 -9.75 3.47
N GLY A 162 -8.26 -8.95 4.52
CA GLY A 162 -8.81 -9.38 5.79
C GLY A 162 -10.31 -9.10 5.83
N LYS A 163 -10.75 -8.39 6.86
CA LYS A 163 -12.16 -8.10 7.11
C LYS A 163 -12.44 -6.63 6.98
N LEU A 164 -13.66 -6.26 6.55
CA LEU A 164 -14.20 -4.94 6.82
C LEU A 164 -14.35 -4.80 8.34
N VAL A 165 -13.84 -3.69 8.88
CA VAL A 165 -13.87 -3.37 10.31
C VAL A 165 -14.52 -2.00 10.52
N PHE A 166 -15.19 -1.85 11.66
CA PHE A 166 -15.85 -0.60 12.01
C PHE A 166 -15.81 -0.36 13.51
N ALA A 167 -15.92 0.88 13.92
CA ALA A 167 -15.96 1.22 15.33
C ALA A 167 -16.69 2.52 15.62
N ASN A 168 -17.14 2.62 16.87
CA ASN A 168 -17.61 3.85 17.48
C ASN A 168 -16.80 4.16 18.72
N VAL A 169 -16.62 5.44 19.01
CA VAL A 169 -16.14 5.91 20.30
C VAL A 169 -17.35 6.24 21.15
N PHE A 170 -17.48 5.57 22.29
CA PHE A 170 -18.52 5.85 23.25
C PHE A 170 -18.24 7.15 24.02
N PRO A 171 -19.27 7.74 24.70
CA PRO A 171 -19.08 8.97 25.46
C PRO A 171 -18.01 8.90 26.56
N ASP A 172 -17.70 7.71 27.06
CA ASP A 172 -16.62 7.46 28.03
C ASP A 172 -15.22 7.37 27.41
N GLY A 173 -15.12 7.53 26.08
CA GLY A 173 -13.87 7.46 25.33
C GLY A 173 -13.45 6.05 24.94
N THR A 174 -14.21 5.03 25.32
CA THR A 174 -13.89 3.65 24.90
C THR A 174 -14.26 3.42 23.44
N THR A 175 -13.50 2.56 22.77
CA THR A 175 -13.73 2.19 21.36
C THR A 175 -13.87 0.67 21.27
N THR A 176 -14.98 0.23 20.67
CA THR A 176 -15.20 -1.19 20.39
C THR A 176 -15.20 -1.40 18.88
N TRP A 177 -14.29 -2.25 18.42
CA TRP A 177 -14.17 -2.64 17.03
C TRP A 177 -15.02 -3.86 16.74
N GLY A 178 -15.74 -3.81 15.62
CA GLY A 178 -16.47 -4.93 15.05
C GLY A 178 -15.92 -5.29 13.68
N ASP A 179 -16.19 -6.51 13.22
CA ASP A 179 -15.66 -7.05 11.96
C ASP A 179 -16.74 -7.42 10.92
N GLY A 180 -17.92 -6.83 11.03
CA GLY A 180 -19.02 -7.14 10.11
C GLY A 180 -19.39 -8.64 10.08
N ARG A 181 -19.17 -9.38 11.17
CA ARG A 181 -19.31 -10.83 11.28
C ARG A 181 -18.35 -11.62 10.39
N GLY A 182 -17.28 -10.98 9.90
CA GLY A 182 -16.27 -11.59 9.04
C GLY A 182 -16.75 -11.99 7.63
N ILE A 183 -17.85 -11.40 7.16
CA ILE A 183 -18.49 -11.72 5.88
C ILE A 183 -18.62 -10.52 4.95
N TYR A 184 -18.14 -9.35 5.37
CA TYR A 184 -18.09 -8.14 4.56
C TYR A 184 -16.67 -7.78 4.21
N ASP A 185 -16.47 -7.35 2.96
CA ASP A 185 -15.27 -6.67 2.49
C ASP A 185 -15.65 -5.34 1.88
N ALA A 186 -14.91 -4.29 2.20
CA ALA A 186 -15.09 -2.99 1.57
C ALA A 186 -14.67 -3.03 0.10
N THR A 187 -15.31 -2.23 -0.74
CA THR A 187 -14.77 -1.91 -2.07
C THR A 187 -13.52 -1.06 -1.85
N PHE A 188 -12.38 -1.71 -1.96
CA PHE A 188 -11.10 -1.22 -1.46
C PHE A 188 -9.95 -1.63 -2.40
N GLN A 189 -8.92 -0.81 -2.44
CA GLN A 189 -7.65 -1.14 -3.08
C GLN A 189 -6.50 -0.54 -2.27
N ALA A 190 -5.38 -1.26 -2.18
CA ALA A 190 -4.12 -0.77 -1.65
C ALA A 190 -2.98 -1.16 -2.60
N THR A 191 -2.13 -0.21 -2.95
CA THR A 191 -0.97 -0.42 -3.82
C THR A 191 0.31 -0.35 -3.00
N ILE A 192 1.12 -1.41 -3.05
CA ILE A 192 2.35 -1.54 -2.29
C ILE A 192 3.50 -1.69 -3.27
N SER A 193 4.42 -0.72 -3.27
CA SER A 193 5.61 -0.75 -4.12
C SER A 193 6.77 -1.38 -3.37
N ALA A 194 7.38 -2.42 -3.94
CA ALA A 194 8.56 -3.03 -3.35
C ALA A 194 9.71 -2.01 -3.24
N VAL A 195 10.35 -1.95 -2.09
CA VAL A 195 11.59 -1.20 -1.92
C VAL A 195 12.74 -2.11 -2.33
N PRO A 196 13.59 -1.73 -3.30
CA PRO A 196 14.76 -2.54 -3.65
C PRO A 196 15.61 -2.81 -2.41
N GLU A 197 15.90 -4.09 -2.15
CA GLU A 197 16.69 -4.48 -0.98
C GLU A 197 18.08 -3.82 -1.00
N PRO A 198 18.65 -3.45 0.19
CA PRO A 198 20.02 -2.91 0.28
C PRO A 198 21.07 -3.79 -0.40
N SER A 199 20.88 -5.12 -0.43
CA SER A 199 21.70 -6.08 -1.14
C SER A 199 21.75 -5.83 -2.66
N THR A 200 20.61 -5.44 -3.26
CA THR A 200 20.53 -5.09 -4.69
C THR A 200 21.35 -3.85 -4.99
N TRP A 201 21.29 -2.84 -4.14
CA TRP A 201 22.12 -1.63 -4.25
C TRP A 201 23.60 -1.95 -4.07
N ALA A 202 23.95 -2.79 -3.08
CA ALA A 202 25.33 -3.21 -2.83
C ALA A 202 25.90 -3.99 -4.03
N MET A 203 25.13 -4.90 -4.61
CA MET A 203 25.55 -5.66 -5.80
C MET A 203 25.68 -4.76 -7.02
N MET A 204 24.83 -3.79 -7.20
CA MET A 204 24.93 -2.80 -8.28
C MET A 204 26.22 -1.98 -8.12
N LEU A 205 26.50 -1.44 -6.92
CA LEU A 205 27.72 -0.68 -6.64
C LEU A 205 28.98 -1.53 -6.84
N LEU A 206 28.98 -2.78 -6.37
CA LEU A 206 30.08 -3.73 -6.59
C LEU A 206 30.30 -4.04 -8.07
N GLY A 207 29.21 -4.20 -8.84
CA GLY A 207 29.25 -4.40 -10.28
C GLY A 207 29.90 -3.20 -11.00
N PHE A 208 29.48 -1.97 -10.70
CA PHE A 208 30.08 -0.76 -11.26
C PHE A 208 31.54 -0.57 -10.84
N ALA A 209 31.87 -0.84 -9.57
CA ALA A 209 33.24 -0.78 -9.08
C ALA A 209 34.13 -1.79 -9.81
N GLY A 210 33.65 -3.02 -10.04
CA GLY A 210 34.38 -4.07 -10.78
C GLY A 210 34.64 -3.68 -12.22
N VAL A 211 33.64 -3.15 -12.94
CA VAL A 211 33.80 -2.68 -14.32
C VAL A 211 34.76 -1.47 -14.38
N GLY A 212 34.61 -0.53 -13.46
CA GLY A 212 35.51 0.63 -13.36
C GLY A 212 36.96 0.22 -13.13
N TYR A 213 37.19 -0.74 -12.23
CA TYR A 213 38.55 -1.27 -11.97
C TYR A 213 39.16 -1.96 -13.19
N MET A 214 38.38 -2.78 -13.92
CA MET A 214 38.86 -3.45 -15.13
C MET A 214 39.25 -2.46 -16.24
N THR A 215 38.46 -1.42 -16.43
CA THR A 215 38.73 -0.36 -17.42
C THR A 215 39.97 0.48 -17.02
N TYR A 216 40.14 0.76 -15.73
CA TYR A 216 41.32 1.46 -15.21
C TYR A 216 42.57 0.66 -15.42
N ARG A 217 42.55 -0.67 -15.13
CA ARG A 217 43.72 -1.57 -15.30
C ARG A 217 44.15 -1.68 -16.75
N ARG A 218 43.23 -1.63 -17.71
CA ARG A 218 43.58 -1.69 -19.17
C ARG A 218 44.24 -0.43 -19.69
N ARG A 219 44.15 0.70 -18.99
CA ARG A 219 44.74 2.01 -19.39
C ARG A 219 46.16 2.24 -18.94
N LYS A 220 46.82 1.26 -18.25
CA LYS A 220 48.21 1.41 -17.92
C LYS A 220 49.04 1.34 -19.23
N PRO A 221 49.63 2.45 -19.69
CA PRO A 221 50.45 2.42 -20.90
C PRO A 221 51.68 1.54 -20.66
N THR A 222 51.92 0.61 -21.59
CA THR A 222 53.20 -0.09 -21.66
C THR A 222 54.26 0.99 -21.95
N ALA A 223 55.11 1.28 -20.99
CA ALA A 223 56.27 2.18 -21.22
C ALA A 223 57.09 1.60 -22.36
N LEU A 224 57.11 2.27 -23.50
CA LEU A 224 58.03 1.94 -24.59
C LEU A 224 59.44 2.23 -24.09
N THR A 225 60.21 1.19 -23.80
CA THR A 225 61.64 1.27 -23.58
C THR A 225 62.28 1.57 -24.95
N ALA A 226 62.64 2.83 -25.20
CA ALA A 226 63.51 3.22 -26.31
C ALA A 226 64.97 2.90 -25.91
N SER A 227 65.60 2.06 -26.65
CA SER A 227 67.08 1.81 -26.65
C SER A 227 67.70 2.63 -27.72
#